data_0568779f69f7f6a9793c29fb5696e517
#
_entry.id   0568779f69f7f6a9793c29fb5696e517
#
_cell.length_a   1.000
_cell.length_b   1.000
_cell.length_c   1.000
_cell.angle_alpha   90.00
_cell.angle_beta   90.00
_cell.angle_gamma   90.00
#
_symmetry.space_group_name_H-M   'P 1'
#
loop_
_entity.id
_entity.type
_entity.pdbx_description
1 polymer ?
#
loop_
_entity_poly.entity_id
_entity_poly.type
_entity_poly.pdbx_seq_one_letter_code
_entity_poly.pdbx_strand_id
1 'polypeptide(L)'
;MEHSAQNSILSTHCSTDSGIICSTKVCIPCTQEEVLVGVPRVLVTGATGLLGRAVCREFQSAGWTVIGTGYRRARPRLLRCDLTDEDAIRGLLHEYKPDVIVHCAAERRPDVMERHTEAAVNLNVHATSTLAKEAAACGALFLYISTDYVFDGRNPPYGEDDSPNPLNMYGRSKLEGERETLRHCPGAVVLRVPVLFGEVESVTESVVTSLYLKVQEASEESCTLDHCLQRFPTDARDVATTGNRQVDVSLGIFHFSGKEQMTKYEMAVAIAQAFNLPSSHLIPLTEQPAASALRPINSQLNCSRLELLNLSVEPRPFTSAIIDCLWPFTPDKRWRQTVFH
;
A
#
# COMPACT_ATOMS: atom_id res chain seq x y z
N MET A 1 -20.85 56.30 -16.00
CA MET A 1 -19.71 56.99 -16.59
C MET A 1 -18.83 55.98 -17.24
N GLU A 2 -18.91 56.01 -18.54
CA GLU A 2 -18.18 55.25 -19.56
C GLU A 2 -16.67 55.58 -19.47
N HIS A 3 -15.81 54.66 -19.84
CA HIS A 3 -14.80 54.94 -20.84
C HIS A 3 -14.18 53.64 -21.38
N SER A 4 -14.47 53.41 -22.62
CA SER A 4 -13.84 52.54 -23.61
C SER A 4 -12.33 52.86 -23.79
N ALA A 5 -11.54 51.88 -24.19
CA ALA A 5 -10.25 52.06 -24.81
C ALA A 5 -10.09 51.12 -26.01
N GLN A 6 -9.74 51.73 -27.08
CA GLN A 6 -9.75 51.32 -28.47
C GLN A 6 -8.58 50.45 -28.89
N ASN A 7 -8.87 49.61 -29.88
CA ASN A 7 -7.94 48.93 -30.79
C ASN A 7 -7.09 49.92 -31.59
N SER A 8 -5.82 49.66 -31.78
CA SER A 8 -4.97 50.27 -32.81
C SER A 8 -4.51 49.21 -33.83
N ILE A 9 -5.01 49.35 -35.01
CA ILE A 9 -4.59 48.63 -36.24
C ILE A 9 -3.37 49.39 -36.80
N LEU A 10 -2.27 48.69 -37.04
CA LEU A 10 -1.16 49.17 -37.87
C LEU A 10 -1.22 48.53 -39.23
N SER A 11 -1.58 49.34 -40.25
CA SER A 11 -1.47 49.07 -41.68
C SER A 11 -0.04 49.38 -42.14
N THR A 12 0.62 48.46 -42.82
CA THR A 12 1.79 48.74 -43.64
C THR A 12 1.47 48.42 -45.10
N HIS A 13 1.57 49.44 -45.94
CA HIS A 13 1.53 49.37 -47.40
C HIS A 13 2.73 48.55 -47.92
N CYS A 14 2.48 47.71 -48.90
CA CYS A 14 3.48 47.16 -49.80
C CYS A 14 3.06 47.42 -51.25
N SER A 15 3.92 48.10 -51.95
CA SER A 15 3.80 48.40 -53.38
C SER A 15 4.24 47.21 -54.26
N THR A 16 3.58 47.11 -55.38
CA THR A 16 3.67 46.13 -56.45
C THR A 16 5.02 45.97 -57.12
N ASP A 17 5.44 44.72 -57.44
CA ASP A 17 5.58 44.31 -58.83
C ASP A 17 5.80 42.78 -58.97
N SER A 18 5.07 42.26 -59.98
CA SER A 18 5.36 41.16 -60.90
C SER A 18 5.61 39.70 -60.33
N GLY A 19 4.64 38.80 -60.61
CA GLY A 19 4.96 37.38 -60.73
C GLY A 19 3.84 36.44 -60.28
N ILE A 20 2.99 36.05 -61.25
CA ILE A 20 1.94 35.03 -61.02
C ILE A 20 2.53 33.67 -60.70
N ILE A 21 2.22 33.12 -59.52
CA ILE A 21 1.99 31.69 -59.34
C ILE A 21 0.92 31.56 -58.23
N CYS A 22 -0.26 31.18 -58.59
CA CYS A 22 -1.37 30.85 -57.71
C CYS A 22 -1.10 29.46 -57.09
N SER A 23 -0.62 29.44 -55.84
CA SER A 23 -0.61 28.23 -55.03
C SER A 23 -1.68 28.37 -53.96
N THR A 24 -2.83 27.77 -54.20
CA THR A 24 -3.90 27.60 -53.22
C THR A 24 -3.38 26.73 -52.09
N LYS A 25 -2.87 27.34 -51.00
CA LYS A 25 -2.69 26.66 -49.74
C LYS A 25 -4.08 26.39 -49.16
N VAL A 26 -4.52 25.14 -49.28
CA VAL A 26 -5.64 24.63 -48.49
C VAL A 26 -5.18 24.64 -47.03
N CYS A 27 -5.68 25.61 -46.27
CA CYS A 27 -5.60 25.52 -44.79
C CYS A 27 -6.50 24.38 -44.36
N ILE A 28 -5.93 23.23 -44.03
CA ILE A 28 -6.61 22.19 -43.26
C ILE A 28 -6.79 22.76 -41.87
N PRO A 29 -8.02 22.93 -41.36
CA PRO A 29 -8.21 23.28 -39.96
C PRO A 29 -7.66 22.13 -39.14
N CYS A 30 -6.58 22.38 -38.37
CA CYS A 30 -6.10 21.50 -37.35
C CYS A 30 -7.17 21.50 -36.25
N THR A 31 -8.16 20.62 -36.35
CA THR A 31 -8.99 20.28 -35.22
C THR A 31 -8.08 19.57 -34.25
N GLN A 32 -7.61 20.29 -33.21
CA GLN A 32 -7.15 19.67 -31.99
C GLN A 32 -8.38 18.95 -31.42
N GLU A 33 -8.49 17.64 -31.68
CA GLU A 33 -9.30 16.78 -30.87
C GLU A 33 -8.67 16.87 -29.47
N GLU A 34 -9.27 17.66 -28.57
CA GLU A 34 -9.03 17.51 -27.13
C GLU A 34 -9.43 16.08 -26.79
N VAL A 35 -8.44 15.21 -26.70
CA VAL A 35 -8.62 13.89 -26.11
C VAL A 35 -9.07 14.16 -24.69
N LEU A 36 -10.37 14.03 -24.43
CA LEU A 36 -10.91 14.00 -23.08
C LEU A 36 -10.28 12.80 -22.38
N VAL A 37 -9.13 13.03 -21.73
CA VAL A 37 -8.49 12.03 -20.89
C VAL A 37 -9.46 11.76 -19.74
N GLY A 38 -10.13 10.62 -19.80
CA GLY A 38 -11.05 10.20 -18.74
C GLY A 38 -10.30 10.13 -17.39
N VAL A 39 -11.00 10.39 -16.29
CA VAL A 39 -10.44 10.25 -14.95
C VAL A 39 -9.91 8.81 -14.77
N PRO A 40 -8.64 8.61 -14.44
CA PRO A 40 -8.06 7.28 -14.31
C PRO A 40 -8.74 6.47 -13.18
N ARG A 41 -8.81 5.14 -13.36
CA ARG A 41 -9.51 4.22 -12.49
C ARG A 41 -8.54 3.26 -11.82
N VAL A 42 -8.63 3.14 -10.50
CA VAL A 42 -7.88 2.15 -9.72
C VAL A 42 -8.81 1.13 -9.08
N LEU A 43 -8.53 -0.14 -9.29
CA LEU A 43 -9.16 -1.25 -8.57
C LEU A 43 -8.29 -1.65 -7.37
N VAL A 44 -8.86 -1.61 -6.16
CA VAL A 44 -8.17 -2.00 -4.94
C VAL A 44 -8.81 -3.24 -4.36
N THR A 45 -8.09 -4.36 -4.39
CA THR A 45 -8.57 -5.58 -3.72
C THR A 45 -8.24 -5.53 -2.23
N GLY A 46 -9.09 -6.15 -1.39
CA GLY A 46 -8.89 -6.08 0.04
C GLY A 46 -9.08 -4.67 0.63
N ALA A 47 -9.91 -3.84 -0.01
CA ALA A 47 -10.18 -2.46 0.38
C ALA A 47 -10.78 -2.31 1.80
N THR A 48 -11.25 -3.39 2.40
CA THR A 48 -11.70 -3.43 3.81
C THR A 48 -10.55 -3.60 4.82
N GLY A 49 -9.36 -3.94 4.36
CA GLY A 49 -8.18 -4.16 5.21
C GLY A 49 -7.41 -2.87 5.49
N LEU A 50 -6.48 -2.93 6.44
CA LEU A 50 -5.65 -1.81 6.88
C LEU A 50 -4.98 -1.07 5.69
N LEU A 51 -4.21 -1.80 4.87
CA LEU A 51 -3.53 -1.22 3.73
C LEU A 51 -4.50 -0.82 2.62
N GLY A 52 -5.49 -1.67 2.31
CA GLY A 52 -6.45 -1.37 1.25
C GLY A 52 -7.23 -0.07 1.49
N ARG A 53 -7.59 0.24 2.74
CA ARG A 53 -8.22 1.52 3.11
C ARG A 53 -7.29 2.71 2.89
N ALA A 54 -6.01 2.57 3.27
CA ALA A 54 -5.01 3.61 3.05
C ALA A 54 -4.79 3.87 1.56
N VAL A 55 -4.68 2.81 0.74
CA VAL A 55 -4.56 2.89 -0.73
C VAL A 55 -5.78 3.57 -1.34
N CYS A 56 -7.00 3.17 -0.96
CA CYS A 56 -8.21 3.82 -1.47
C CYS A 56 -8.24 5.32 -1.20
N ARG A 57 -7.86 5.76 0.01
CA ARG A 57 -7.79 7.18 0.37
C ARG A 57 -6.73 7.94 -0.41
N GLU A 58 -5.56 7.35 -0.56
CA GLU A 58 -4.45 7.97 -1.28
C GLU A 58 -4.81 8.22 -2.74
N PHE A 59 -5.29 7.21 -3.46
CA PHE A 59 -5.69 7.35 -4.85
C PHE A 59 -6.89 8.29 -5.01
N GLN A 60 -7.85 8.26 -4.09
CA GLN A 60 -8.96 9.20 -4.11
C GLN A 60 -8.48 10.66 -3.93
N SER A 61 -7.54 10.90 -3.03
CA SER A 61 -6.93 12.21 -2.80
C SER A 61 -6.12 12.69 -4.00
N ALA A 62 -5.55 11.76 -4.77
CA ALA A 62 -4.83 12.03 -6.03
C ALA A 62 -5.77 12.20 -7.25
N GLY A 63 -7.09 12.20 -7.04
CA GLY A 63 -8.07 12.46 -8.09
C GLY A 63 -8.48 11.24 -8.93
N TRP A 64 -8.15 10.01 -8.50
CA TRP A 64 -8.54 8.78 -9.19
C TRP A 64 -9.97 8.36 -8.86
N THR A 65 -10.63 7.71 -9.79
CA THR A 65 -11.84 6.93 -9.52
C THR A 65 -11.44 5.63 -8.86
N VAL A 66 -11.83 5.43 -7.59
CA VAL A 66 -11.44 4.27 -6.79
C VAL A 66 -12.56 3.24 -6.77
N ILE A 67 -12.24 2.01 -7.21
CA ILE A 67 -13.11 0.83 -7.15
C ILE A 67 -12.53 -0.09 -6.06
N GLY A 68 -13.11 -0.06 -4.85
CA GLY A 68 -12.68 -0.92 -3.75
C GLY A 68 -13.46 -2.21 -3.70
N THR A 69 -12.78 -3.36 -3.50
CA THR A 69 -13.44 -4.65 -3.31
C THR A 69 -13.16 -5.26 -1.95
N GLY A 70 -14.15 -6.00 -1.44
CA GLY A 70 -14.06 -6.79 -0.22
C GLY A 70 -14.90 -8.05 -0.33
N TYR A 71 -14.68 -9.01 0.55
CA TYR A 71 -15.48 -10.24 0.57
C TYR A 71 -16.49 -10.23 1.70
N ARG A 72 -16.05 -10.52 2.96
CA ARG A 72 -16.95 -10.63 4.12
C ARG A 72 -17.39 -9.29 4.70
N ARG A 73 -16.55 -8.26 4.62
CA ARG A 73 -16.76 -6.92 5.19
C ARG A 73 -17.09 -5.86 4.14
N ALA A 74 -17.48 -6.28 2.92
CA ALA A 74 -17.92 -5.34 1.89
C ALA A 74 -19.13 -4.55 2.41
N ARG A 75 -19.02 -3.21 2.41
CA ARG A 75 -20.04 -2.26 2.87
C ARG A 75 -20.64 -1.51 1.67
N PRO A 76 -21.67 -0.69 1.82
CA PRO A 76 -22.41 -0.10 0.68
C PRO A 76 -21.57 0.58 -0.39
N ARG A 77 -20.34 1.00 -0.07
CA ARG A 77 -19.44 1.67 -1.01
C ARG A 77 -18.33 0.78 -1.58
N LEU A 78 -18.32 -0.50 -1.21
CA LEU A 78 -17.34 -1.47 -1.68
C LEU A 78 -18.05 -2.61 -2.41
N LEU A 79 -17.46 -3.04 -3.51
CA LEU A 79 -17.97 -4.18 -4.27
C LEU A 79 -17.66 -5.49 -3.55
N ARG A 80 -18.66 -6.35 -3.44
CA ARG A 80 -18.44 -7.70 -2.94
C ARG A 80 -17.88 -8.58 -4.05
N CYS A 81 -16.67 -9.09 -3.88
CA CYS A 81 -16.03 -10.00 -4.82
C CYS A 81 -15.32 -11.11 -4.06
N ASP A 82 -15.58 -12.34 -4.42
CA ASP A 82 -14.78 -13.50 -4.02
C ASP A 82 -13.63 -13.66 -5.01
N LEU A 83 -12.42 -13.41 -4.57
CA LEU A 83 -11.24 -13.50 -5.42
C LEU A 83 -10.82 -14.95 -5.73
N THR A 84 -11.44 -15.95 -5.10
CA THR A 84 -11.25 -17.37 -5.45
C THR A 84 -12.14 -17.82 -6.60
N ASP A 85 -13.09 -16.97 -7.03
CA ASP A 85 -13.93 -17.16 -8.20
C ASP A 85 -13.35 -16.38 -9.39
N GLU A 86 -12.80 -17.11 -10.36
CA GLU A 86 -12.19 -16.52 -11.56
C GLU A 86 -13.19 -15.74 -12.42
N ASP A 87 -14.44 -16.21 -12.52
CA ASP A 87 -15.46 -15.53 -13.33
C ASP A 87 -15.88 -14.22 -12.67
N ALA A 88 -15.91 -14.16 -11.34
CA ALA A 88 -16.12 -12.92 -10.60
C ALA A 88 -15.00 -11.91 -10.87
N ILE A 89 -13.74 -12.35 -10.92
CA ILE A 89 -12.59 -11.49 -11.27
C ILE A 89 -12.75 -10.97 -12.71
N ARG A 90 -13.00 -11.84 -13.69
CA ARG A 90 -13.17 -11.46 -15.09
C ARG A 90 -14.31 -10.45 -15.28
N GLY A 91 -15.46 -10.74 -14.67
CA GLY A 91 -16.61 -9.84 -14.70
C GLY A 91 -16.29 -8.45 -14.15
N LEU A 92 -15.60 -8.41 -13.00
CA LEU A 92 -15.17 -7.19 -12.35
C LEU A 92 -14.26 -6.33 -13.25
N LEU A 93 -13.22 -6.92 -13.84
CA LEU A 93 -12.29 -6.18 -14.68
C LEU A 93 -12.92 -5.75 -15.99
N HIS A 94 -13.79 -6.57 -16.58
CA HIS A 94 -14.52 -6.24 -17.80
C HIS A 94 -15.50 -5.07 -17.57
N GLU A 95 -16.20 -5.05 -16.45
CA GLU A 95 -17.18 -4.00 -16.12
C GLU A 95 -16.50 -2.66 -15.81
N TYR A 96 -15.48 -2.68 -14.95
CA TYR A 96 -14.88 -1.44 -14.44
C TYR A 96 -13.68 -0.93 -15.24
N LYS A 97 -13.02 -1.79 -16.03
CA LYS A 97 -11.87 -1.46 -16.89
C LYS A 97 -10.84 -0.56 -16.17
N PRO A 98 -10.23 -1.03 -15.07
CA PRO A 98 -9.28 -0.24 -14.31
C PRO A 98 -8.01 0.01 -15.13
N ASP A 99 -7.39 1.18 -14.95
CA ASP A 99 -6.06 1.49 -15.48
C ASP A 99 -4.96 0.91 -14.60
N VAL A 100 -5.27 0.78 -13.29
CA VAL A 100 -4.38 0.24 -12.27
C VAL A 100 -5.13 -0.73 -11.36
N ILE A 101 -4.48 -1.81 -10.97
CA ILE A 101 -4.97 -2.76 -9.96
C ILE A 101 -3.95 -2.81 -8.82
N VAL A 102 -4.38 -2.46 -7.59
CA VAL A 102 -3.56 -2.62 -6.39
C VAL A 102 -4.07 -3.81 -5.60
N HIS A 103 -3.28 -4.89 -5.58
CA HIS A 103 -3.67 -6.14 -4.94
C HIS A 103 -3.19 -6.21 -3.48
N CYS A 104 -4.08 -5.80 -2.55
CA CYS A 104 -3.84 -5.81 -1.10
C CYS A 104 -4.49 -7.01 -0.38
N ALA A 105 -5.38 -7.76 -1.05
CA ALA A 105 -6.06 -8.90 -0.46
C ALA A 105 -5.09 -10.08 -0.24
N ALA A 106 -5.01 -10.58 0.97
CA ALA A 106 -4.27 -11.79 1.31
C ALA A 106 -4.67 -12.34 2.69
N GLU A 107 -4.51 -13.63 2.92
CA GLU A 107 -4.38 -14.14 4.28
C GLU A 107 -2.93 -13.84 4.75
N ARG A 108 -2.82 -13.01 5.79
CA ARG A 108 -1.55 -12.44 6.26
C ARG A 108 -1.05 -13.01 7.58
N ARG A 109 -1.80 -13.93 8.19
CA ARG A 109 -1.48 -14.50 9.49
C ARG A 109 -0.74 -15.82 9.32
N PRO A 110 0.59 -15.89 9.56
CA PRO A 110 1.38 -17.10 9.33
C PRO A 110 0.82 -18.32 10.06
N ASP A 111 0.42 -18.17 11.32
CA ASP A 111 -0.11 -19.28 12.14
C ASP A 111 -1.48 -19.81 11.64
N VAL A 112 -2.27 -18.97 10.95
CA VAL A 112 -3.52 -19.40 10.30
C VAL A 112 -3.21 -20.17 9.02
N MET A 113 -2.22 -19.72 8.26
CA MET A 113 -1.82 -20.39 7.01
C MET A 113 -1.24 -21.78 7.24
N GLU A 114 -0.49 -21.99 8.32
CA GLU A 114 0.00 -23.34 8.68
C GLU A 114 -1.16 -24.30 8.99
N ARG A 115 -2.28 -23.81 9.52
CA ARG A 115 -3.47 -24.60 9.87
C ARG A 115 -4.48 -24.78 8.71
N HIS A 116 -4.57 -23.82 7.83
CA HIS A 116 -5.54 -23.74 6.73
C HIS A 116 -4.85 -23.46 5.38
N THR A 117 -3.86 -24.27 5.06
CA THR A 117 -2.95 -24.06 3.93
C THR A 117 -3.67 -23.94 2.59
N GLU A 118 -4.61 -24.84 2.29
CA GLU A 118 -5.29 -24.90 0.99
C GLU A 118 -6.09 -23.60 0.72
N ALA A 119 -6.94 -23.19 1.64
CA ALA A 119 -7.75 -21.98 1.49
C ALA A 119 -6.87 -20.72 1.37
N ALA A 120 -5.74 -20.70 2.11
CA ALA A 120 -4.81 -19.59 2.07
C ALA A 120 -3.99 -19.54 0.76
N VAL A 121 -3.60 -20.71 0.21
CA VAL A 121 -2.95 -20.80 -1.11
C VAL A 121 -3.92 -20.39 -2.22
N ASN A 122 -5.17 -20.82 -2.18
CA ASN A 122 -6.19 -20.40 -3.15
C ASN A 122 -6.32 -18.87 -3.21
N LEU A 123 -6.33 -18.19 -2.06
CA LEU A 123 -6.41 -16.73 -2.01
C LEU A 123 -5.07 -16.05 -2.39
N ASN A 124 -3.95 -16.50 -1.82
CA ASN A 124 -2.67 -15.80 -1.96
C ASN A 124 -1.94 -16.11 -3.27
N VAL A 125 -2.20 -17.27 -3.90
CA VAL A 125 -1.52 -17.70 -5.13
C VAL A 125 -2.47 -17.74 -6.31
N HIS A 126 -3.53 -18.55 -6.26
CA HIS A 126 -4.39 -18.73 -7.43
C HIS A 126 -5.17 -17.46 -7.78
N ALA A 127 -5.76 -16.77 -6.79
CA ALA A 127 -6.44 -15.50 -7.04
C ALA A 127 -5.47 -14.41 -7.56
N THR A 128 -4.23 -14.39 -7.05
CA THR A 128 -3.17 -13.48 -7.54
C THR A 128 -2.81 -13.78 -8.99
N SER A 129 -2.64 -15.06 -9.33
CA SER A 129 -2.35 -15.53 -10.70
C SER A 129 -3.44 -15.08 -11.67
N THR A 130 -4.72 -15.31 -11.32
CA THR A 130 -5.87 -14.89 -12.14
C THR A 130 -5.92 -13.38 -12.31
N LEU A 131 -5.77 -12.61 -11.22
CA LEU A 131 -5.74 -11.15 -11.29
C LEU A 131 -4.63 -10.62 -12.17
N ALA A 132 -3.41 -11.17 -12.07
CA ALA A 132 -2.27 -10.75 -12.88
C ALA A 132 -2.48 -11.05 -14.37
N LYS A 133 -3.04 -12.23 -14.69
CA LYS A 133 -3.40 -12.64 -16.05
C LYS A 133 -4.45 -11.71 -16.67
N GLU A 134 -5.53 -11.44 -15.93
CA GLU A 134 -6.61 -10.58 -16.41
C GLU A 134 -6.16 -9.11 -16.48
N ALA A 135 -5.29 -8.64 -15.57
CA ALA A 135 -4.67 -7.32 -15.65
C ALA A 135 -3.87 -7.13 -16.94
N ALA A 136 -3.01 -8.12 -17.27
CA ALA A 136 -2.26 -8.11 -18.52
C ALA A 136 -3.19 -8.12 -19.75
N ALA A 137 -4.28 -8.90 -19.71
CA ALA A 137 -5.24 -8.99 -20.81
C ALA A 137 -6.00 -7.68 -21.06
N CYS A 138 -6.30 -6.91 -20.02
CA CYS A 138 -6.98 -5.62 -20.15
C CYS A 138 -6.02 -4.40 -20.22
N GLY A 139 -4.71 -4.61 -20.16
CA GLY A 139 -3.70 -3.55 -20.22
C GLY A 139 -3.57 -2.72 -18.94
N ALA A 140 -4.10 -3.20 -17.81
CA ALA A 140 -3.98 -2.53 -16.51
C ALA A 140 -2.59 -2.74 -15.91
N LEU A 141 -2.03 -1.70 -15.29
CA LEU A 141 -0.86 -1.88 -14.42
C LEU A 141 -1.23 -2.70 -13.19
N PHE A 142 -0.47 -3.71 -12.88
CA PHE A 142 -0.70 -4.55 -11.70
C PHE A 142 0.36 -4.30 -10.63
N LEU A 143 -0.08 -3.78 -9.47
CA LEU A 143 0.76 -3.59 -8.29
C LEU A 143 0.42 -4.65 -7.24
N TYR A 144 1.36 -5.57 -7.01
CA TYR A 144 1.24 -6.65 -6.04
C TYR A 144 1.96 -6.31 -4.74
N ILE A 145 1.24 -6.34 -3.62
CA ILE A 145 1.82 -6.15 -2.29
C ILE A 145 2.37 -7.47 -1.78
N SER A 146 3.68 -7.56 -1.61
CA SER A 146 4.41 -8.71 -1.06
C SER A 146 4.93 -8.42 0.36
N THR A 147 5.87 -9.21 0.85
CA THR A 147 6.33 -9.21 2.23
C THR A 147 7.83 -9.42 2.37
N ASP A 148 8.42 -8.88 3.44
CA ASP A 148 9.77 -9.20 3.90
C ASP A 148 9.95 -10.67 4.31
N TYR A 149 8.85 -11.40 4.60
CA TYR A 149 8.88 -12.83 4.95
C TYR A 149 9.23 -13.76 3.79
N VAL A 150 9.50 -13.23 2.60
CA VAL A 150 10.14 -13.99 1.51
C VAL A 150 11.60 -14.31 1.85
N PHE A 151 12.19 -13.64 2.82
CA PHE A 151 13.56 -13.84 3.29
C PHE A 151 13.64 -14.60 4.63
N ASP A 152 14.76 -15.28 4.88
CA ASP A 152 14.98 -16.10 6.07
C ASP A 152 15.51 -15.32 7.29
N GLY A 153 15.95 -14.09 7.10
CA GLY A 153 16.45 -13.24 8.17
C GLY A 153 17.88 -13.53 8.63
N ARG A 154 18.70 -14.24 7.84
CA ARG A 154 20.08 -14.62 8.19
C ARG A 154 21.12 -13.59 7.76
N ASN A 155 20.88 -12.90 6.64
CA ASN A 155 21.84 -12.00 6.01
C ASN A 155 21.23 -10.62 5.67
N PRO A 156 20.61 -9.90 6.63
CA PRO A 156 20.09 -8.55 6.37
C PRO A 156 21.22 -7.52 6.17
N PRO A 157 20.95 -6.37 5.51
CA PRO A 157 19.70 -6.03 4.82
C PRO A 157 19.59 -6.69 3.45
N TYR A 158 18.38 -7.10 3.06
CA TYR A 158 18.12 -7.76 1.78
C TYR A 158 17.82 -6.76 0.68
N GLY A 159 18.51 -6.87 -0.47
CA GLY A 159 18.18 -6.19 -1.71
C GLY A 159 17.10 -6.92 -2.52
N GLU A 160 16.58 -6.25 -3.54
CA GLU A 160 15.52 -6.80 -4.39
C GLU A 160 15.98 -8.01 -5.22
N ASP A 161 17.30 -8.09 -5.51
CA ASP A 161 17.91 -9.15 -6.31
C ASP A 161 18.45 -10.31 -5.45
N ASP A 162 18.36 -10.21 -4.11
CA ASP A 162 18.76 -11.29 -3.22
C ASP A 162 17.82 -12.48 -3.33
N SER A 163 18.39 -13.69 -3.22
CA SER A 163 17.63 -14.95 -3.32
C SER A 163 16.69 -15.13 -2.15
N PRO A 164 15.35 -15.22 -2.39
CA PRO A 164 14.39 -15.48 -1.34
C PRO A 164 14.54 -16.89 -0.74
N ASN A 165 14.29 -17.01 0.57
CA ASN A 165 14.27 -18.27 1.32
C ASN A 165 13.23 -18.21 2.45
N PRO A 166 11.91 -18.29 2.13
CA PRO A 166 10.85 -18.12 3.14
C PRO A 166 10.79 -19.28 4.12
N LEU A 167 10.65 -18.98 5.43
CA LEU A 167 10.64 -19.96 6.51
C LEU A 167 9.27 -20.57 6.80
N ASN A 168 8.16 -19.93 6.37
CA ASN A 168 6.80 -20.33 6.70
C ASN A 168 5.88 -20.29 5.46
N MET A 169 4.68 -20.85 5.58
CA MET A 169 3.70 -20.93 4.48
C MET A 169 3.26 -19.55 3.99
N TYR A 170 3.18 -18.55 4.88
CA TYR A 170 2.85 -17.19 4.46
C TYR A 170 3.90 -16.63 3.50
N GLY A 171 5.17 -16.64 3.89
CA GLY A 171 6.27 -16.20 3.03
C GLY A 171 6.35 -16.98 1.72
N ARG A 172 6.15 -18.31 1.76
CA ARG A 172 6.13 -19.16 0.55
C ARG A 172 5.00 -18.79 -0.39
N SER A 173 3.78 -18.60 0.13
CA SER A 173 2.62 -18.22 -0.70
C SER A 173 2.78 -16.83 -1.31
N LYS A 174 3.36 -15.87 -0.57
CA LYS A 174 3.63 -14.53 -1.09
C LYS A 174 4.70 -14.55 -2.18
N LEU A 175 5.78 -15.33 -2.00
CA LEU A 175 6.81 -15.52 -3.02
C LEU A 175 6.25 -16.18 -4.28
N GLU A 176 5.38 -17.18 -4.13
CA GLU A 176 4.73 -17.79 -5.29
C GLU A 176 3.80 -16.80 -5.99
N GLY A 177 3.08 -15.96 -5.23
CA GLY A 177 2.31 -14.84 -5.77
C GLY A 177 3.16 -13.83 -6.56
N GLU A 178 4.40 -13.53 -6.13
CA GLU A 178 5.35 -12.71 -6.90
C GLU A 178 5.68 -13.37 -8.25
N ARG A 179 5.99 -14.67 -8.23
CA ARG A 179 6.33 -15.45 -9.44
C ARG A 179 5.16 -15.48 -10.42
N GLU A 180 3.97 -15.78 -9.94
CA GLU A 180 2.74 -15.78 -10.74
C GLU A 180 2.44 -14.39 -11.32
N THR A 181 2.63 -13.35 -10.52
CA THR A 181 2.47 -11.95 -10.96
C THR A 181 3.39 -11.63 -12.13
N LEU A 182 4.69 -11.85 -11.97
CA LEU A 182 5.69 -11.51 -13.00
C LEU A 182 5.62 -12.43 -14.23
N ARG A 183 5.18 -13.68 -14.05
CA ARG A 183 4.96 -14.62 -15.15
C ARG A 183 3.82 -14.19 -16.06
N HIS A 184 2.68 -13.76 -15.48
CA HIS A 184 1.48 -13.43 -16.23
C HIS A 184 1.40 -11.96 -16.64
N CYS A 185 1.98 -11.07 -15.87
CA CYS A 185 2.04 -9.64 -16.09
C CYS A 185 3.48 -9.12 -15.97
N PRO A 186 4.34 -9.30 -17.00
CA PRO A 186 5.75 -8.90 -16.93
C PRO A 186 5.95 -7.40 -16.66
N GLY A 187 4.93 -6.58 -16.97
CA GLY A 187 4.88 -5.15 -16.65
C GLY A 187 4.39 -4.83 -15.24
N ALA A 188 4.25 -5.81 -14.36
CA ALA A 188 3.77 -5.59 -13.00
C ALA A 188 4.84 -4.99 -12.07
N VAL A 189 4.35 -4.38 -11.00
CA VAL A 189 5.14 -3.92 -9.85
C VAL A 189 4.90 -4.86 -8.68
N VAL A 190 5.96 -5.35 -8.05
CA VAL A 190 5.93 -6.08 -6.79
C VAL A 190 6.53 -5.20 -5.70
N LEU A 191 5.75 -4.86 -4.69
CA LEU A 191 6.22 -4.06 -3.56
C LEU A 191 6.29 -4.94 -2.31
N ARG A 192 7.51 -5.26 -1.84
CA ARG A 192 7.75 -5.97 -0.59
C ARG A 192 7.75 -4.99 0.57
N VAL A 193 6.95 -5.30 1.59
CA VAL A 193 6.80 -4.47 2.79
C VAL A 193 6.89 -5.33 4.06
N PRO A 194 7.39 -4.78 5.19
CA PRO A 194 7.42 -5.50 6.46
C PRO A 194 6.08 -5.39 7.21
N VAL A 195 6.10 -5.60 8.54
CA VAL A 195 4.92 -5.48 9.38
C VAL A 195 4.29 -4.09 9.30
N LEU A 196 2.99 -4.05 9.03
CA LEU A 196 2.24 -2.80 8.85
C LEU A 196 1.45 -2.41 10.10
N PHE A 197 1.37 -1.11 10.32
CA PHE A 197 0.41 -0.47 11.20
C PHE A 197 -0.21 0.74 10.49
N GLY A 198 -1.20 1.36 11.09
CA GLY A 198 -1.89 2.49 10.49
C GLY A 198 -3.23 2.73 11.14
N GLU A 199 -4.08 3.50 10.53
CA GLU A 199 -5.44 3.75 11.00
C GLU A 199 -6.27 2.46 10.92
N VAL A 200 -6.70 1.96 12.07
CA VAL A 200 -7.43 0.70 12.24
C VAL A 200 -8.90 0.90 12.61
N GLU A 201 -9.78 0.00 12.18
CA GLU A 201 -11.17 -0.04 12.65
C GLU A 201 -11.29 -0.62 14.06
N SER A 202 -10.33 -1.45 14.45
CA SER A 202 -10.18 -2.03 15.78
C SER A 202 -8.71 -2.12 16.14
N VAL A 203 -8.37 -1.87 17.39
CA VAL A 203 -6.99 -1.95 17.91
C VAL A 203 -6.33 -3.32 17.60
N THR A 204 -7.13 -4.38 17.52
CA THR A 204 -6.67 -5.74 17.22
C THR A 204 -6.42 -6.02 15.74
N GLU A 205 -6.71 -5.08 14.84
CA GLU A 205 -6.56 -5.28 13.40
C GLU A 205 -5.09 -5.40 12.96
N SER A 206 -4.17 -4.70 13.63
CA SER A 206 -2.73 -4.81 13.41
C SER A 206 -2.03 -5.44 14.61
N VAL A 207 -1.00 -6.26 14.35
CA VAL A 207 -0.13 -6.81 15.40
C VAL A 207 0.55 -5.69 16.19
N VAL A 208 0.88 -4.58 15.54
CA VAL A 208 1.52 -3.42 16.18
C VAL A 208 0.55 -2.67 17.06
N THR A 209 -0.63 -2.29 16.54
CA THR A 209 -1.64 -1.56 17.32
C THR A 209 -2.20 -2.39 18.48
N SER A 210 -2.27 -3.72 18.33
CA SER A 210 -2.74 -4.61 19.40
C SER A 210 -1.84 -4.60 20.65
N LEU A 211 -0.58 -4.17 20.53
CA LEU A 211 0.32 -3.99 21.68
C LEU A 211 -0.20 -2.95 22.68
N TYR A 212 -1.00 -1.99 22.19
CA TYR A 212 -1.64 -1.02 23.06
C TYR A 212 -2.52 -1.67 24.15
N LEU A 213 -3.23 -2.75 23.81
CA LEU A 213 -4.01 -3.50 24.79
C LEU A 213 -3.10 -4.07 25.88
N LYS A 214 -1.92 -4.59 25.52
CA LYS A 214 -0.95 -5.11 26.46
C LYS A 214 -0.36 -4.02 27.36
N VAL A 215 -0.21 -2.82 26.84
CA VAL A 215 0.20 -1.64 27.62
C VAL A 215 -0.90 -1.21 28.60
N GLN A 216 -2.17 -1.30 28.19
CA GLN A 216 -3.32 -0.94 29.05
C GLN A 216 -3.62 -1.98 30.14
N GLU A 217 -3.27 -3.26 29.92
CA GLU A 217 -3.45 -4.35 30.87
C GLU A 217 -2.46 -4.25 32.05
N ALA A 218 -2.16 -3.04 32.54
CA ALA A 218 -1.30 -2.78 33.71
C ALA A 218 -1.97 -3.29 35.00
N SER A 219 -2.39 -4.56 34.98
CA SER A 219 -2.89 -5.32 36.11
C SER A 219 -1.71 -5.94 36.87
N GLU A 220 -1.95 -6.60 37.99
CA GLU A 220 -0.95 -7.21 38.86
C GLU A 220 -0.07 -8.28 38.18
N GLU A 221 -0.44 -8.72 36.95
CA GLU A 221 0.30 -9.73 36.22
C GLU A 221 1.25 -9.11 35.19
N SER A 222 2.50 -9.62 35.16
CA SER A 222 3.50 -9.22 34.15
C SER A 222 3.13 -9.75 32.76
N CYS A 223 3.34 -8.92 31.73
CA CYS A 223 3.12 -9.28 30.33
C CYS A 223 4.47 -9.50 29.63
N THR A 224 4.77 -10.74 29.25
CA THR A 224 6.01 -11.06 28.52
C THR A 224 5.85 -10.80 27.03
N LEU A 225 6.75 -10.02 26.43
CA LEU A 225 6.77 -9.65 25.03
C LEU A 225 8.08 -10.02 24.34
N ASP A 226 8.00 -10.50 23.12
CA ASP A 226 9.14 -10.86 22.29
C ASP A 226 10.12 -9.68 22.13
N HIS A 227 11.37 -9.91 22.56
CA HIS A 227 12.50 -9.00 22.45
C HIS A 227 13.67 -9.64 21.67
N CYS A 228 13.36 -10.63 20.83
CA CYS A 228 14.31 -11.38 20.01
C CYS A 228 14.16 -11.04 18.52
N LEU A 229 12.92 -11.05 18.02
CA LEU A 229 12.65 -10.89 16.59
C LEU A 229 12.61 -9.41 16.21
N GLN A 230 13.51 -9.02 15.32
CA GLN A 230 13.62 -7.64 14.82
C GLN A 230 12.54 -7.37 13.75
N ARG A 231 11.90 -6.23 13.85
CA ARG A 231 10.84 -5.77 12.94
C ARG A 231 11.08 -4.32 12.54
N PHE A 232 10.49 -3.95 11.40
CA PHE A 232 10.54 -2.60 10.87
C PHE A 232 9.10 -2.10 10.69
N PRO A 233 8.43 -1.64 11.77
CA PRO A 233 7.04 -1.22 11.69
C PRO A 233 6.88 -0.10 10.68
N THR A 234 5.97 -0.30 9.74
CA THR A 234 5.78 0.59 8.57
C THR A 234 4.35 1.08 8.51
N ASP A 235 4.16 2.39 8.37
CA ASP A 235 2.82 2.97 8.27
C ASP A 235 2.20 2.67 6.90
N ALA A 236 0.97 2.15 6.92
CA ALA A 236 0.22 1.83 5.72
C ALA A 236 -0.05 3.03 4.81
N ARG A 237 -0.08 4.26 5.37
CA ARG A 237 -0.22 5.50 4.57
C ARG A 237 1.03 5.77 3.74
N ASP A 238 2.22 5.54 4.30
CA ASP A 238 3.48 5.73 3.57
C ASP A 238 3.65 4.69 2.47
N VAL A 239 3.20 3.44 2.71
CA VAL A 239 3.13 2.39 1.68
C VAL A 239 2.17 2.79 0.56
N ALA A 240 0.99 3.32 0.90
CA ALA A 240 -0.01 3.74 -0.09
C ALA A 240 0.51 4.88 -0.98
N THR A 241 1.16 5.89 -0.38
CA THR A 241 1.74 7.02 -1.13
C THR A 241 2.90 6.55 -2.02
N THR A 242 3.77 5.65 -1.53
CA THR A 242 4.83 5.05 -2.33
C THR A 242 4.24 4.24 -3.49
N GLY A 243 3.20 3.43 -3.25
CA GLY A 243 2.51 2.67 -4.29
C GLY A 243 1.88 3.56 -5.37
N ASN A 244 1.28 4.68 -4.98
CA ASN A 244 0.71 5.64 -5.93
C ASN A 244 1.79 6.27 -6.83
N ARG A 245 2.96 6.61 -6.29
CA ARG A 245 4.09 7.12 -7.08
C ARG A 245 4.68 6.11 -8.07
N GLN A 246 4.59 4.81 -7.79
CA GLN A 246 5.10 3.75 -8.66
C GLN A 246 4.26 3.53 -9.91
N VAL A 247 2.99 3.93 -9.91
CA VAL A 247 2.06 3.72 -11.02
C VAL A 247 2.56 4.34 -12.34
N ASP A 248 3.32 5.41 -12.27
CA ASP A 248 3.72 6.17 -13.46
C ASP A 248 5.08 5.76 -14.05
N VAL A 249 5.93 4.98 -13.34
CA VAL A 249 7.37 5.00 -13.69
C VAL A 249 8.10 3.65 -13.61
N SER A 250 7.66 2.63 -12.88
CA SER A 250 8.56 1.51 -12.58
C SER A 250 7.93 0.12 -12.69
N LEU A 251 8.73 -0.83 -13.21
CA LEU A 251 8.38 -2.24 -13.36
C LEU A 251 9.36 -3.10 -12.54
N GLY A 252 8.88 -4.21 -11.99
CA GLY A 252 9.71 -5.18 -11.28
C GLY A 252 9.52 -5.17 -9.76
N ILE A 253 10.55 -5.60 -9.03
CA ILE A 253 10.50 -5.76 -7.57
C ILE A 253 11.10 -4.55 -6.88
N PHE A 254 10.41 -4.07 -5.85
CA PHE A 254 10.83 -2.95 -5.02
C PHE A 254 10.61 -3.24 -3.54
N HIS A 255 11.40 -2.60 -2.69
CA HIS A 255 11.30 -2.66 -1.25
C HIS A 255 10.90 -1.32 -0.65
N PHE A 256 9.94 -1.33 0.29
CA PHE A 256 9.62 -0.16 1.10
C PHE A 256 9.45 -0.56 2.57
N SER A 257 10.09 0.19 3.48
CA SER A 257 10.12 -0.12 4.91
C SER A 257 10.26 1.13 5.75
N GLY A 258 9.65 1.13 6.94
CA GLY A 258 10.05 2.03 8.01
C GLY A 258 11.54 1.84 8.35
N LYS A 259 12.18 2.89 8.86
CA LYS A 259 13.62 2.91 9.14
C LYS A 259 13.98 2.40 10.55
N GLU A 260 13.02 2.40 11.46
CA GLU A 260 13.25 2.02 12.85
C GLU A 260 13.19 0.52 13.05
N GLN A 261 14.28 -0.06 13.54
CA GLN A 261 14.37 -1.46 13.92
C GLN A 261 13.87 -1.62 15.35
N MET A 262 12.82 -2.40 15.54
CA MET A 262 12.18 -2.59 16.85
C MET A 262 11.71 -4.04 17.05
N THR A 263 11.79 -4.52 18.28
CA THR A 263 11.09 -5.73 18.71
C THR A 263 9.68 -5.41 19.19
N LYS A 264 8.83 -6.42 19.42
CA LYS A 264 7.50 -6.20 19.99
C LYS A 264 7.54 -5.54 21.36
N TYR A 265 8.55 -5.92 22.18
CA TYR A 265 8.78 -5.29 23.48
C TYR A 265 9.09 -3.80 23.33
N GLU A 266 10.02 -3.44 22.45
CA GLU A 266 10.40 -2.04 22.21
C GLU A 266 9.24 -1.21 21.65
N MET A 267 8.46 -1.77 20.72
CA MET A 267 7.24 -1.12 20.23
C MET A 267 6.23 -0.87 21.34
N ALA A 268 6.00 -1.84 22.24
CA ALA A 268 5.08 -1.68 23.36
C ALA A 268 5.57 -0.62 24.37
N VAL A 269 6.87 -0.58 24.67
CA VAL A 269 7.47 0.46 25.51
C VAL A 269 7.34 1.84 24.87
N ALA A 270 7.59 1.96 23.56
CA ALA A 270 7.41 3.21 22.84
C ALA A 270 5.94 3.68 22.83
N ILE A 271 4.98 2.76 22.69
CA ILE A 271 3.55 3.06 22.81
C ILE A 271 3.23 3.54 24.23
N ALA A 272 3.73 2.87 25.27
CA ALA A 272 3.52 3.27 26.67
C ALA A 272 4.04 4.69 26.92
N GLN A 273 5.23 5.00 26.44
CA GLN A 273 5.84 6.34 26.56
C GLN A 273 5.02 7.41 25.80
N ALA A 274 4.59 7.10 24.57
CA ALA A 274 3.80 8.01 23.75
C ALA A 274 2.48 8.45 24.39
N PHE A 275 1.87 7.55 25.19
CA PHE A 275 0.59 7.81 25.86
C PHE A 275 0.70 8.02 27.38
N ASN A 276 1.89 8.20 27.91
CA ASN A 276 2.16 8.34 29.36
C ASN A 276 1.51 7.21 30.20
N LEU A 277 1.62 5.97 29.71
CA LEU A 277 1.14 4.77 30.38
C LEU A 277 2.31 4.04 31.06
N PRO A 278 2.06 3.30 32.16
CA PRO A 278 3.10 2.51 32.81
C PRO A 278 3.60 1.37 31.89
N SER A 279 4.88 1.07 31.96
CA SER A 279 5.52 -0.02 31.21
C SER A 279 6.26 -1.04 32.09
N SER A 280 6.25 -0.87 33.43
CA SER A 280 6.98 -1.73 34.36
C SER A 280 6.49 -3.18 34.41
N HIS A 281 5.25 -3.43 33.98
CA HIS A 281 4.66 -4.78 33.84
C HIS A 281 5.07 -5.49 32.56
N LEU A 282 5.68 -4.78 31.59
CA LEU A 282 6.16 -5.36 30.34
C LEU A 282 7.52 -6.01 30.55
N ILE A 283 7.64 -7.30 30.30
CA ILE A 283 8.86 -8.08 30.51
C ILE A 283 9.42 -8.53 29.16
N PRO A 284 10.71 -8.24 28.85
CA PRO A 284 11.31 -8.68 27.60
C PRO A 284 11.58 -10.20 27.61
N LEU A 285 11.11 -10.90 26.58
CA LEU A 285 11.45 -12.28 26.28
C LEU A 285 12.63 -12.31 25.32
N THR A 286 13.80 -12.69 25.80
CA THR A 286 15.04 -12.72 25.02
C THR A 286 15.27 -14.04 24.29
N GLU A 287 14.45 -15.05 24.57
CA GLU A 287 14.44 -16.32 23.85
C GLU A 287 13.44 -16.26 22.69
N GLN A 288 13.74 -16.99 21.62
CA GLN A 288 12.84 -17.05 20.49
C GLN A 288 11.50 -17.66 20.92
N PRO A 289 10.37 -16.95 20.75
CA PRO A 289 9.08 -17.45 21.21
C PRO A 289 8.68 -18.71 20.43
N ALA A 290 8.14 -19.70 21.15
CA ALA A 290 7.52 -20.85 20.51
C ALA A 290 6.33 -20.42 19.66
N ALA A 291 6.32 -20.77 18.38
CA ALA A 291 5.27 -20.44 17.44
C ALA A 291 5.03 -21.59 16.46
N SER A 292 3.80 -21.72 15.96
CA SER A 292 3.45 -22.71 14.93
C SER A 292 4.10 -22.40 13.57
N ALA A 293 4.33 -21.11 13.29
CA ALA A 293 5.04 -20.64 12.12
C ALA A 293 6.39 -20.04 12.49
N LEU A 294 7.47 -20.52 11.90
CA LEU A 294 8.79 -19.92 12.04
C LEU A 294 8.80 -18.52 11.45
N ARG A 295 9.47 -17.58 12.12
CA ARG A 295 9.60 -16.20 11.67
C ARG A 295 11.08 -15.83 11.52
N PRO A 296 11.44 -15.04 10.49
CA PRO A 296 12.82 -14.55 10.36
C PRO A 296 13.20 -13.70 11.58
N ILE A 297 14.47 -13.83 12.01
CA ILE A 297 14.99 -13.03 13.13
C ILE A 297 15.10 -11.57 12.73
N ASN A 298 15.66 -11.29 11.55
CA ASN A 298 15.79 -9.93 11.01
C ASN A 298 15.67 -9.97 9.48
N SER A 299 14.53 -9.55 8.95
CA SER A 299 14.24 -9.47 7.51
C SER A 299 14.31 -8.03 6.99
N GLN A 300 15.26 -7.23 7.50
CA GLN A 300 15.47 -5.85 7.05
C GLN A 300 15.58 -5.76 5.53
N LEU A 301 14.82 -4.86 4.94
CA LEU A 301 14.80 -4.57 3.51
C LEU A 301 15.73 -3.40 3.19
N ASN A 302 16.53 -3.54 2.14
CA ASN A 302 17.24 -2.42 1.52
C ASN A 302 16.28 -1.72 0.56
N CYS A 303 15.97 -0.46 0.81
CA CYS A 303 15.00 0.33 0.04
C CYS A 303 15.66 1.31 -0.94
N SER A 304 16.98 1.24 -1.13
CA SER A 304 17.74 2.22 -1.92
C SER A 304 17.29 2.32 -3.37
N ARG A 305 16.76 1.23 -3.97
CA ARG A 305 16.24 1.25 -5.35
C ARG A 305 15.11 2.28 -5.53
N LEU A 306 14.14 2.31 -4.63
CA LEU A 306 13.06 3.32 -4.65
C LEU A 306 13.55 4.73 -4.35
N GLU A 307 14.51 4.86 -3.44
CA GLU A 307 15.12 6.15 -3.10
C GLU A 307 15.86 6.75 -4.29
N LEU A 308 16.67 5.95 -4.98
CA LEU A 308 17.41 6.37 -6.18
C LEU A 308 16.50 6.81 -7.34
N LEU A 309 15.32 6.22 -7.44
CA LEU A 309 14.31 6.58 -8.45
C LEU A 309 13.43 7.77 -8.03
N ASN A 310 13.61 8.33 -6.83
CA ASN A 310 12.74 9.36 -6.22
C ASN A 310 11.26 8.95 -6.12
N LEU A 311 10.98 7.66 -6.01
CA LEU A 311 9.64 7.11 -5.88
C LEU A 311 9.24 6.82 -4.42
N SER A 312 10.23 6.81 -3.51
CA SER A 312 9.99 6.64 -2.08
C SER A 312 9.44 7.91 -1.43
N VAL A 313 8.71 7.73 -0.35
CA VAL A 313 8.44 8.77 0.63
C VAL A 313 9.38 8.57 1.83
N GLU A 314 9.66 9.63 2.58
CA GLU A 314 10.34 9.47 3.87
C GLU A 314 9.38 8.80 4.84
N PRO A 315 9.71 7.61 5.37
CA PRO A 315 8.86 6.92 6.33
C PRO A 315 8.71 7.74 7.60
N ARG A 316 7.47 7.84 8.10
CA ARG A 316 7.21 8.56 9.35
C ARG A 316 7.80 7.84 10.55
N PRO A 317 8.37 8.60 11.53
CA PRO A 317 8.83 8.02 12.78
C PRO A 317 7.72 7.25 13.50
N PHE A 318 8.05 6.08 14.05
CA PHE A 318 7.09 5.16 14.68
C PHE A 318 6.23 5.87 15.74
N THR A 319 6.87 6.60 16.66
CA THR A 319 6.18 7.23 17.78
C THR A 319 5.13 8.24 17.33
N SER A 320 5.44 9.09 16.35
CA SER A 320 4.47 10.08 15.83
C SER A 320 3.34 9.41 15.07
N ALA A 321 3.65 8.42 14.23
CA ALA A 321 2.67 7.72 13.43
C ALA A 321 1.72 6.87 14.29
N ILE A 322 2.21 6.19 15.34
CA ILE A 322 1.39 5.35 16.21
C ILE A 322 0.42 6.16 17.09
N ILE A 323 0.81 7.38 17.47
CA ILE A 323 -0.09 8.31 18.18
C ILE A 323 -1.32 8.61 17.31
N ASP A 324 -1.11 8.99 16.05
CA ASP A 324 -2.20 9.25 15.10
C ASP A 324 -3.13 8.04 14.93
N CYS A 325 -2.54 6.83 14.84
CA CYS A 325 -3.29 5.60 14.62
C CYS A 325 -4.12 5.17 15.82
N LEU A 326 -3.65 5.42 17.05
CA LEU A 326 -4.30 5.02 18.30
C LEU A 326 -5.16 6.13 18.92
N TRP A 327 -5.06 7.37 18.42
CA TRP A 327 -5.83 8.51 18.91
C TRP A 327 -7.35 8.23 19.05
N PRO A 328 -8.03 7.59 18.09
CA PRO A 328 -9.47 7.31 18.23
C PRO A 328 -9.82 6.35 19.39
N PHE A 329 -8.82 5.59 19.86
CA PHE A 329 -8.99 4.57 20.92
C PHE A 329 -8.46 5.02 22.28
N THR A 330 -7.70 6.12 22.31
CA THR A 330 -7.18 6.72 23.55
C THR A 330 -7.93 7.99 23.87
N PRO A 331 -8.81 8.01 24.92
CA PRO A 331 -9.44 9.25 25.32
C PRO A 331 -8.37 10.27 25.74
N ASP A 332 -8.36 11.45 25.11
CA ASP A 332 -7.54 12.56 25.55
C ASP A 332 -7.90 12.93 26.97
N LYS A 333 -6.92 12.97 27.87
CA LYS A 333 -7.14 13.44 29.25
C LYS A 333 -7.67 14.87 29.27
N ARG A 334 -7.32 15.72 28.28
CA ARG A 334 -7.84 17.09 28.13
C ARG A 334 -9.30 17.11 27.70
N TRP A 335 -9.75 16.14 26.88
CA TRP A 335 -11.15 16.03 26.47
C TRP A 335 -12.08 15.79 27.65
N ARG A 336 -11.67 14.94 28.62
CA ARG A 336 -12.42 14.73 29.86
C ARG A 336 -12.53 15.99 30.70
N GLN A 337 -11.53 16.86 30.69
CA GLN A 337 -11.58 18.15 31.42
C GLN A 337 -12.47 19.19 30.76
N THR A 338 -12.67 19.10 29.42
CA THR A 338 -13.53 20.05 28.68
C THR A 338 -14.97 19.64 28.58
N VAL A 339 -15.31 18.35 28.73
CA VAL A 339 -16.68 17.83 28.56
C VAL A 339 -17.40 17.58 29.90
N PHE A 340 -16.68 17.52 31.02
CA PHE A 340 -17.23 17.23 32.35
C PHE A 340 -17.01 18.36 33.37
N HIS A 341 -16.68 19.56 32.92
CA HIS A 341 -16.69 20.82 33.68
C HIS A 341 -17.63 21.84 32.95
#